data_8ad88b3b5113cea60987de208e948afa
#
_entry.id   8ad88b3b5113cea60987de208e948afa
#
_cell.length_a   1.000
_cell.length_b   1.000
_cell.length_c   1.000
_cell.angle_alpha   90.00
_cell.angle_beta   90.00
_cell.angle_gamma   90.00
#
_symmetry.space_group_name_H-M   'P 1'
#
loop_
_entity.id
_entity.type
_entity.pdbx_description
1 polymer ?
#
loop_
_entity_poly.entity_id
_entity_poly.type
_entity_poly.pdbx_seq_one_letter_code
_entity_poly.pdbx_strand_id
1 'polypeptide(L)'
;MRRHIGLALLTAALSVLLTGCLFRSTEDLYALPERFPGYEDLTGKRSEIQAGLEMEYGTTVETAVIYSGDNTSVIQFQDMDGDGSQETAVISFRIPGAERSLRVYFLTTQGDTERYEISAVVEGDGTGINAIDYVELSGSGKKKVVVSWRTIEGVNQLGVYSLDELESNETVPVASQLLMTGYSGYSLLDIDRDTRTELAVIRLDPAGVDSTVEVYGWQNGMLDRLGTARLSAGITALASNGVRINYLTGVIPALYITSTLTDGGQATDIVAMRDGSLVNLTMNQETGVSVETIRGYGDIRPMDVNSDTILEMPRPHLLPTYGENLSSDFWLIDWSQYDVGGRAAPVFTTYHNMSDQWYLIIPEEWVDQITISRSDSSGIRAVIFSLWNGQKKAPTPFLAIYKLTGINSSSQAAKEGRFILAEDGDAIYAAEFFESGWNCGLDEAGVRDSFRLILSNWAGD
;
A
#
# COMPACT_ATOMS: atom_id res chain seq x y z
N MET A 1 48.92 -34.69 12.39
CA MET A 1 47.84 -35.34 13.16
C MET A 1 46.88 -34.35 13.88
N ARG A 2 47.34 -33.40 14.66
CA ARG A 2 46.45 -32.47 15.40
C ARG A 2 45.55 -31.56 14.53
N ARG A 3 45.97 -31.18 13.32
CA ARG A 3 45.21 -30.34 12.38
C ARG A 3 44.02 -31.06 11.72
N HIS A 4 44.13 -32.36 11.48
CA HIS A 4 43.07 -33.15 10.89
C HIS A 4 41.97 -33.56 11.88
N ILE A 5 42.31 -33.65 13.18
CA ILE A 5 41.34 -33.90 14.25
C ILE A 5 40.46 -32.66 14.50
N GLY A 6 41.04 -31.45 14.43
CA GLY A 6 40.29 -30.21 14.55
C GLY A 6 39.28 -30.00 13.40
N LEU A 7 39.67 -30.36 12.17
CA LEU A 7 38.77 -30.24 11.03
C LEU A 7 37.63 -31.27 11.07
N ALA A 8 37.91 -32.49 11.50
CA ALA A 8 36.91 -33.54 11.68
C ALA A 8 35.91 -33.24 12.80
N LEU A 9 36.33 -32.59 13.87
CA LEU A 9 35.46 -32.12 14.95
C LEU A 9 34.59 -30.93 14.49
N LEU A 10 35.12 -30.04 13.67
CA LEU A 10 34.38 -28.90 13.12
C LEU A 10 33.31 -29.36 12.12
N THR A 11 33.62 -30.34 11.28
CA THR A 11 32.63 -30.90 10.34
C THR A 11 31.58 -31.73 11.04
N ALA A 12 31.91 -32.44 12.13
CA ALA A 12 30.94 -33.15 12.93
C ALA A 12 30.01 -32.21 13.72
N ALA A 13 30.53 -31.08 14.23
CA ALA A 13 29.71 -30.08 14.88
C ALA A 13 28.80 -29.34 13.90
N LEU A 14 29.25 -29.08 12.66
CA LEU A 14 28.45 -28.44 11.62
C LEU A 14 27.34 -29.34 11.11
N SER A 15 27.57 -30.67 11.03
CA SER A 15 26.52 -31.63 10.63
C SER A 15 25.45 -31.81 11.71
N VAL A 16 25.76 -31.66 12.99
CA VAL A 16 24.77 -31.70 14.08
C VAL A 16 23.91 -30.43 14.09
N LEU A 17 24.46 -29.28 13.69
CA LEU A 17 23.69 -28.02 13.56
C LEU A 17 22.74 -28.02 12.33
N LEU A 18 23.06 -28.76 11.28
CA LEU A 18 22.24 -28.87 10.08
C LEU A 18 21.11 -29.92 10.18
N THR A 19 21.17 -30.85 11.11
CA THR A 19 20.12 -31.86 11.33
C THR A 19 19.00 -31.39 12.25
N GLY A 20 19.17 -30.27 12.93
CA GLY A 20 18.16 -29.71 13.87
C GLY A 20 16.86 -29.18 13.20
N CYS A 21 16.84 -28.99 11.89
CA CYS A 21 15.66 -28.48 11.16
C CYS A 21 14.89 -29.50 10.34
N LEU A 22 15.27 -30.79 10.32
CA LEU A 22 14.72 -31.79 9.40
C LEU A 22 13.90 -32.92 10.05
N PHE A 23 13.74 -32.95 11.35
CA PHE A 23 12.85 -33.89 12.04
C PHE A 23 11.77 -33.16 12.84
N ARG A 24 10.84 -32.51 12.14
CA ARG A 24 9.48 -32.45 12.68
C ARG A 24 8.89 -33.85 12.47
N SER A 25 8.54 -34.52 13.57
CA SER A 25 7.86 -35.80 13.50
C SER A 25 6.53 -35.62 12.73
N THR A 26 6.08 -36.63 12.00
CA THR A 26 4.76 -36.58 11.37
C THR A 26 3.64 -36.39 12.41
N GLU A 27 3.90 -36.67 13.66
CA GLU A 27 2.99 -36.44 14.80
C GLU A 27 2.85 -34.92 15.11
N ASP A 28 3.92 -34.11 14.93
CA ASP A 28 3.85 -32.66 15.08
C ASP A 28 3.02 -31.98 13.97
N LEU A 29 2.87 -32.62 12.81
CA LEU A 29 2.02 -32.13 11.72
C LEU A 29 0.52 -32.40 11.98
N TYR A 30 0.18 -33.33 12.86
CA TYR A 30 -1.18 -33.67 13.28
C TYR A 30 -1.50 -33.24 14.71
N ALA A 31 -0.54 -32.61 15.43
CA ALA A 31 -0.84 -31.98 16.69
C ALA A 31 -1.85 -30.85 16.44
N LEU A 32 -3.03 -30.96 17.04
CA LEU A 32 -3.95 -29.83 17.10
C LEU A 32 -3.19 -28.64 17.69
N PRO A 33 -3.38 -27.42 17.15
CA PRO A 33 -2.77 -26.23 17.74
C PRO A 33 -3.02 -26.25 19.25
N GLU A 34 -1.96 -26.01 20.06
CA GLU A 34 -2.13 -25.89 21.50
C GLU A 34 -3.21 -24.85 21.77
N ARG A 35 -4.24 -25.28 22.51
CA ARG A 35 -5.31 -24.37 22.90
C ARG A 35 -4.72 -23.38 23.88
N PHE A 36 -4.92 -22.08 23.64
CA PHE A 36 -4.51 -21.06 24.60
C PHE A 36 -5.29 -21.20 25.92
N PRO A 37 -4.75 -20.74 27.05
CA PRO A 37 -5.43 -20.73 28.34
C PRO A 37 -6.82 -20.03 28.20
N GLY A 38 -7.86 -20.62 28.80
CA GLY A 38 -9.23 -20.09 28.70
C GLY A 38 -9.97 -20.37 27.39
N TYR A 39 -9.43 -21.17 26.46
CA TYR A 39 -10.08 -21.49 25.18
C TYR A 39 -11.49 -22.08 25.35
N GLU A 40 -11.67 -22.99 26.32
CA GLU A 40 -12.97 -23.65 26.55
C GLU A 40 -13.99 -22.65 27.14
N ASP A 41 -13.55 -21.77 28.03
CA ASP A 41 -14.38 -20.70 28.59
C ASP A 41 -14.81 -19.69 27.51
N LEU A 42 -13.86 -19.23 26.68
CA LEU A 42 -14.14 -18.32 25.58
C LEU A 42 -15.10 -18.89 24.55
N THR A 43 -14.92 -20.16 24.16
CA THR A 43 -15.84 -20.82 23.21
C THR A 43 -17.22 -21.06 23.82
N GLY A 44 -17.29 -21.39 25.11
CA GLY A 44 -18.52 -21.44 25.87
C GLY A 44 -19.23 -20.10 25.91
N LYS A 45 -18.53 -19.04 26.25
CA LYS A 45 -19.04 -17.66 26.30
C LYS A 45 -19.53 -17.16 24.95
N ARG A 46 -18.78 -17.44 23.88
CA ARG A 46 -19.22 -17.15 22.49
C ARG A 46 -20.56 -17.83 22.19
N SER A 47 -20.70 -19.10 22.55
CA SER A 47 -21.95 -19.85 22.33
C SER A 47 -23.12 -19.33 23.18
N GLU A 48 -22.86 -18.91 24.42
CA GLU A 48 -23.83 -18.25 25.31
C GLU A 48 -24.34 -16.94 24.71
N ILE A 49 -23.43 -16.07 24.22
CA ILE A 49 -23.77 -14.79 23.57
C ILE A 49 -24.63 -15.08 22.33
N GLN A 50 -24.21 -15.98 21.48
CA GLN A 50 -24.94 -16.34 20.26
C GLN A 50 -26.37 -16.81 20.58
N ALA A 51 -26.52 -17.75 21.51
CA ALA A 51 -27.82 -18.31 21.90
C ALA A 51 -28.71 -17.21 22.55
N GLY A 52 -28.12 -16.29 23.34
CA GLY A 52 -28.84 -15.16 23.92
C GLY A 52 -29.41 -14.23 22.85
N LEU A 53 -28.60 -13.89 21.86
CA LEU A 53 -29.01 -13.06 20.71
C LEU A 53 -30.09 -13.77 19.85
N GLU A 54 -29.96 -15.08 19.60
CA GLU A 54 -30.96 -15.86 18.87
C GLU A 54 -32.30 -15.89 19.59
N MET A 55 -32.27 -16.01 20.91
CA MET A 55 -33.48 -15.96 21.73
C MET A 55 -34.12 -14.56 21.76
N GLU A 56 -33.32 -13.52 21.84
CA GLU A 56 -33.78 -12.14 21.88
C GLU A 56 -34.43 -11.69 20.56
N TYR A 57 -33.78 -11.99 19.44
CA TYR A 57 -34.19 -11.53 18.12
C TYR A 57 -35.05 -12.53 17.33
N GLY A 58 -35.15 -13.78 17.79
CA GLY A 58 -35.93 -14.82 17.14
C GLY A 58 -35.42 -15.24 15.75
N THR A 59 -34.13 -15.03 15.48
CA THR A 59 -33.47 -15.33 14.20
C THR A 59 -32.14 -16.00 14.44
N THR A 60 -31.63 -16.73 13.43
CA THR A 60 -30.29 -17.31 13.49
C THR A 60 -29.22 -16.22 13.44
N VAL A 61 -28.29 -16.26 14.37
CA VAL A 61 -27.18 -15.34 14.48
C VAL A 61 -25.93 -15.92 13.80
N GLU A 62 -25.34 -15.14 12.93
CA GLU A 62 -24.16 -15.55 12.15
C GLU A 62 -22.89 -14.89 12.72
N THR A 63 -21.74 -15.51 12.52
CA THR A 63 -20.45 -14.81 12.74
C THR A 63 -20.31 -13.71 11.66
N ALA A 64 -20.05 -12.47 12.07
CA ALA A 64 -19.75 -11.40 11.10
C ALA A 64 -18.34 -11.60 10.54
N VAL A 65 -18.22 -11.59 9.21
CA VAL A 65 -16.94 -11.68 8.52
C VAL A 65 -16.35 -10.26 8.37
N ILE A 66 -15.05 -10.14 8.63
CA ILE A 66 -14.27 -8.94 8.39
C ILE A 66 -13.53 -9.12 7.06
N TYR A 67 -13.75 -8.21 6.11
CA TYR A 67 -13.35 -8.42 4.72
C TYR A 67 -11.92 -7.99 4.40
N SER A 68 -11.31 -7.10 5.18
CA SER A 68 -9.99 -6.53 4.89
C SER A 68 -9.28 -6.06 6.16
N GLY A 69 -8.05 -5.58 6.02
CA GLY A 69 -7.18 -5.16 7.12
C GLY A 69 -6.45 -6.32 7.78
N ASP A 70 -5.72 -6.02 8.83
CA ASP A 70 -4.88 -7.00 9.53
C ASP A 70 -5.69 -7.90 10.49
N ASN A 71 -6.88 -7.45 10.89
CA ASN A 71 -7.71 -8.09 11.92
C ASN A 71 -8.90 -8.85 11.31
N THR A 72 -8.64 -9.86 10.47
CA THR A 72 -9.68 -10.64 9.77
C THR A 72 -10.08 -11.92 10.45
N SER A 73 -9.43 -12.31 11.54
CA SER A 73 -9.71 -13.56 12.28
C SER A 73 -11.09 -13.53 12.94
N VAL A 74 -11.76 -14.68 13.01
CA VAL A 74 -13.07 -14.85 13.66
C VAL A 74 -13.02 -14.54 15.17
N ILE A 75 -11.90 -14.87 15.80
CA ILE A 75 -11.58 -14.48 17.16
C ILE A 75 -10.24 -13.77 17.08
N GLN A 76 -10.17 -12.57 17.62
CA GLN A 76 -8.96 -11.75 17.66
C GLN A 76 -8.56 -11.56 19.12
N PHE A 77 -7.28 -11.45 19.38
CA PHE A 77 -6.75 -11.10 20.69
C PHE A 77 -6.03 -9.78 20.60
N GLN A 78 -6.35 -8.87 21.50
CA GLN A 78 -5.83 -7.50 21.49
C GLN A 78 -5.39 -7.08 22.89
N ASP A 79 -4.30 -6.37 22.92
CA ASP A 79 -3.87 -5.57 24.04
C ASP A 79 -4.62 -4.22 23.95
N MET A 80 -5.68 -4.07 24.72
CA MET A 80 -6.53 -2.87 24.66
C MET A 80 -6.12 -1.78 25.64
N ASP A 81 -5.44 -2.13 26.74
CA ASP A 81 -5.01 -1.19 27.76
C ASP A 81 -3.53 -0.76 27.65
N GLY A 82 -2.76 -1.38 26.73
CA GLY A 82 -1.40 -1.01 26.40
C GLY A 82 -0.37 -1.55 27.40
N ASP A 83 -0.70 -2.58 28.16
CA ASP A 83 0.21 -3.21 29.14
C ASP A 83 1.16 -4.26 28.52
N GLY A 84 0.95 -4.58 27.24
CA GLY A 84 1.73 -5.56 26.47
C GLY A 84 1.15 -6.97 26.50
N SER A 85 0.02 -7.18 27.15
CA SER A 85 -0.72 -8.44 27.20
C SER A 85 -1.87 -8.43 26.17
N GLN A 86 -2.18 -9.56 25.57
CA GLN A 86 -3.34 -9.70 24.65
C GLN A 86 -4.51 -10.37 25.38
N GLU A 87 -5.01 -9.74 26.43
CA GLU A 87 -6.05 -10.28 27.33
C GLU A 87 -7.47 -10.10 26.82
N THR A 88 -7.69 -9.24 25.82
CA THR A 88 -9.02 -8.98 25.27
C THR A 88 -9.28 -9.81 24.03
N ALA A 89 -10.26 -10.72 24.11
CA ALA A 89 -10.78 -11.43 22.97
C ALA A 89 -11.88 -10.64 22.29
N VAL A 90 -11.86 -10.57 20.96
CA VAL A 90 -12.86 -9.84 20.15
C VAL A 90 -13.58 -10.81 19.23
N ILE A 91 -14.91 -10.78 19.28
CA ILE A 91 -15.80 -11.66 18.52
C ILE A 91 -16.91 -10.82 17.87
N SER A 92 -17.21 -11.07 16.61
CA SER A 92 -18.23 -10.31 15.89
C SER A 92 -19.40 -11.20 15.43
N PHE A 93 -20.61 -10.67 15.56
CA PHE A 93 -21.86 -11.32 15.16
C PHE A 93 -22.66 -10.45 14.20
N ARG A 94 -23.43 -11.11 13.34
CA ARG A 94 -24.44 -10.52 12.48
C ARG A 94 -25.81 -11.09 12.83
N ILE A 95 -26.76 -10.18 13.07
CA ILE A 95 -28.14 -10.48 13.47
C ILE A 95 -29.05 -10.05 12.32
N PRO A 96 -29.44 -10.97 11.41
CA PRO A 96 -30.31 -10.59 10.28
C PRO A 96 -31.63 -9.98 10.73
N GLY A 97 -31.98 -8.81 10.19
CA GLY A 97 -33.24 -8.12 10.48
C GLY A 97 -33.28 -7.29 11.75
N ALA A 98 -32.23 -7.25 12.56
CA ALA A 98 -32.11 -6.33 13.69
C ALA A 98 -31.79 -4.90 13.20
N GLU A 99 -32.25 -3.89 13.95
CA GLU A 99 -31.97 -2.47 13.68
C GLU A 99 -30.45 -2.20 13.70
N ARG A 100 -29.75 -2.71 14.72
CA ARG A 100 -28.29 -2.73 14.77
C ARG A 100 -27.83 -4.15 14.50
N SER A 101 -27.66 -4.47 13.23
CA SER A 101 -27.47 -5.84 12.76
C SER A 101 -26.08 -6.41 13.02
N LEU A 102 -25.12 -5.58 13.40
CA LEU A 102 -23.72 -5.97 13.64
C LEU A 102 -23.35 -5.67 15.10
N ARG A 103 -22.71 -6.66 15.73
CA ARG A 103 -22.23 -6.57 17.11
C ARG A 103 -20.78 -7.03 17.17
N VAL A 104 -19.91 -6.23 17.79
CA VAL A 104 -18.53 -6.59 18.10
C VAL A 104 -18.38 -6.64 19.61
N TYR A 105 -18.22 -7.82 20.17
CA TYR A 105 -18.06 -8.06 21.60
C TYR A 105 -16.59 -8.09 21.98
N PHE A 106 -16.27 -7.40 23.06
CA PHE A 106 -14.98 -7.41 23.72
C PHE A 106 -15.12 -8.19 25.02
N LEU A 107 -14.29 -9.23 25.17
CA LEU A 107 -14.29 -10.11 26.32
C LEU A 107 -12.89 -10.06 26.95
N THR A 108 -12.82 -9.71 28.23
CA THR A 108 -11.56 -9.65 28.98
C THR A 108 -11.55 -10.69 30.07
N THR A 109 -10.36 -11.17 30.41
CA THR A 109 -10.15 -12.02 31.61
C THR A 109 -10.06 -11.14 32.85
N GLN A 110 -10.62 -11.60 33.96
CA GLN A 110 -10.53 -10.89 35.25
C GLN A 110 -9.36 -11.45 36.09
N GLY A 111 -8.30 -10.66 36.24
CA GLY A 111 -7.11 -11.03 37.02
C GLY A 111 -6.46 -12.31 36.51
N ASP A 112 -6.02 -13.19 37.44
CA ASP A 112 -5.40 -14.48 37.12
C ASP A 112 -6.41 -15.59 36.73
N THR A 113 -7.68 -15.24 36.46
CA THR A 113 -8.68 -16.22 36.07
C THR A 113 -8.67 -16.42 34.55
N GLU A 114 -8.83 -17.67 34.12
CA GLU A 114 -9.02 -18.00 32.69
C GLU A 114 -10.47 -17.81 32.22
N ARG A 115 -11.24 -16.98 32.92
CA ARG A 115 -12.66 -16.73 32.60
C ARG A 115 -12.83 -15.42 31.88
N TYR A 116 -13.51 -15.47 30.76
CA TYR A 116 -13.85 -14.32 29.94
C TYR A 116 -15.20 -13.74 30.34
N GLU A 117 -15.24 -12.42 30.53
CA GLU A 117 -16.47 -11.66 30.73
C GLU A 117 -16.61 -10.57 29.67
N ILE A 118 -17.84 -10.23 29.31
CA ILE A 118 -18.10 -9.16 28.36
C ILE A 118 -17.71 -7.84 29.01
N SER A 119 -16.69 -7.19 28.48
CA SER A 119 -16.23 -5.87 28.93
C SER A 119 -16.92 -4.73 28.17
N ALA A 120 -17.23 -4.95 26.88
CA ALA A 120 -17.96 -3.96 26.08
C ALA A 120 -18.57 -4.61 24.82
N VAL A 121 -19.54 -3.91 24.24
CA VAL A 121 -20.05 -4.20 22.90
C VAL A 121 -20.04 -2.93 22.05
N VAL A 122 -19.61 -3.07 20.80
CA VAL A 122 -19.74 -2.04 19.76
C VAL A 122 -20.86 -2.49 18.82
N GLU A 123 -21.80 -1.62 18.57
CA GLU A 123 -22.95 -1.88 17.73
C GLU A 123 -22.91 -1.05 16.46
N GLY A 124 -23.31 -1.64 15.35
CA GLY A 124 -23.33 -0.98 14.05
C GLY A 124 -24.43 -1.47 13.13
N ASP A 125 -24.77 -0.59 12.19
CA ASP A 125 -25.72 -0.88 11.13
C ASP A 125 -24.98 -1.29 9.85
N GLY A 126 -25.51 -2.28 9.16
CA GLY A 126 -24.95 -2.63 7.87
C GLY A 126 -25.07 -4.10 7.50
N THR A 127 -24.39 -4.45 6.41
CA THR A 127 -24.37 -5.80 5.86
C THR A 127 -23.11 -6.57 6.23
N GLY A 128 -22.09 -5.91 6.77
CA GLY A 128 -20.81 -6.50 7.16
C GLY A 128 -19.82 -5.47 7.71
N ILE A 129 -18.65 -5.95 8.03
CA ILE A 129 -17.54 -5.17 8.56
C ILE A 129 -16.42 -5.21 7.52
N ASN A 130 -16.03 -4.04 6.97
CA ASN A 130 -14.90 -4.01 6.04
C ASN A 130 -13.59 -4.21 6.79
N ALA A 131 -13.35 -3.47 7.88
CA ALA A 131 -12.14 -3.56 8.69
C ALA A 131 -12.43 -3.18 10.16
N ILE A 132 -11.57 -3.66 11.05
CA ILE A 132 -11.49 -3.21 12.45
C ILE A 132 -10.03 -2.90 12.74
N ASP A 133 -9.76 -1.69 13.28
CA ASP A 133 -8.44 -1.30 13.74
C ASP A 133 -8.48 -0.95 15.22
N TYR A 134 -7.39 -1.27 15.91
CA TYR A 134 -7.20 -0.98 17.34
C TYR A 134 -6.03 -0.01 17.46
N VAL A 135 -6.32 1.24 17.77
CA VAL A 135 -5.35 2.33 17.66
C VAL A 135 -5.32 3.19 18.91
N GLU A 136 -4.13 3.53 19.35
CA GLU A 136 -3.91 4.51 20.41
C GLU A 136 -3.98 5.93 19.81
N LEU A 137 -5.04 6.67 20.13
CA LEU A 137 -5.28 8.03 19.63
C LEU A 137 -5.07 9.10 20.70
N SER A 138 -5.12 8.71 21.98
CA SER A 138 -5.29 9.64 23.11
C SER A 138 -4.01 10.00 23.86
N GLY A 139 -2.92 9.26 23.65
CA GLY A 139 -1.68 9.35 24.41
C GLY A 139 -1.80 8.69 25.81
N SER A 140 -2.90 7.96 26.08
CA SER A 140 -3.12 7.29 27.38
C SER A 140 -2.54 5.87 27.47
N GLY A 141 -2.06 5.32 26.33
CA GLY A 141 -1.70 3.92 26.15
C GLY A 141 -2.87 3.02 25.78
N LYS A 142 -4.12 3.45 26.05
CA LYS A 142 -5.31 2.66 25.76
C LYS A 142 -5.79 2.84 24.34
N LYS A 143 -6.12 1.73 23.69
CA LYS A 143 -6.57 1.75 22.30
C LYS A 143 -8.05 2.11 22.17
N LYS A 144 -8.36 2.82 21.12
CA LYS A 144 -9.72 3.03 20.62
C LYS A 144 -10.00 2.04 19.48
N VAL A 145 -11.28 1.77 19.24
CA VAL A 145 -11.71 0.84 18.21
C VAL A 145 -12.23 1.66 17.01
N VAL A 146 -11.63 1.45 15.84
CA VAL A 146 -12.07 2.03 14.58
C VAL A 146 -12.74 0.93 13.78
N VAL A 147 -14.03 1.06 13.49
CA VAL A 147 -14.79 0.06 12.74
C VAL A 147 -15.29 0.65 11.44
N SER A 148 -14.95 0.00 10.36
CA SER A 148 -15.45 0.30 9.03
C SER A 148 -16.67 -0.57 8.73
N TRP A 149 -17.86 0.04 8.81
CA TRP A 149 -19.14 -0.61 8.56
C TRP A 149 -19.49 -0.59 7.07
N ARG A 150 -19.89 -1.73 6.53
CA ARG A 150 -20.37 -1.86 5.15
C ARG A 150 -21.89 -1.68 5.13
N THR A 151 -22.38 -0.63 4.50
CA THR A 151 -23.82 -0.37 4.40
C THR A 151 -24.43 -0.98 3.12
N ILE A 152 -25.78 -0.99 3.05
CA ILE A 152 -26.53 -1.55 1.92
C ILE A 152 -26.41 -0.66 0.67
N GLU A 153 -26.27 0.65 0.85
CA GLU A 153 -26.31 1.65 -0.23
C GLU A 153 -24.92 1.93 -0.85
N GLY A 154 -23.90 1.15 -0.48
CA GLY A 154 -22.52 1.34 -0.99
C GLY A 154 -21.77 2.52 -0.36
N VAL A 155 -22.41 3.25 0.55
CA VAL A 155 -21.76 4.28 1.36
C VAL A 155 -21.28 3.62 2.65
N ASN A 156 -19.96 3.46 2.78
CA ASN A 156 -19.38 2.91 4.00
C ASN A 156 -19.40 3.97 5.13
N GLN A 157 -19.57 3.50 6.37
CA GLN A 157 -19.51 4.33 7.57
C GLN A 157 -18.30 3.95 8.41
N LEU A 158 -17.63 4.93 8.96
CA LEU A 158 -16.51 4.77 9.89
C LEU A 158 -16.94 5.21 11.28
N GLY A 159 -16.89 4.28 12.23
CA GLY A 159 -17.14 4.53 13.63
C GLY A 159 -15.85 4.48 14.45
N VAL A 160 -15.67 5.41 15.39
CA VAL A 160 -14.61 5.36 16.40
C VAL A 160 -15.26 5.23 17.77
N TYR A 161 -14.78 4.27 18.56
CA TYR A 161 -15.38 3.93 19.85
C TYR A 161 -14.34 3.87 20.96
N SER A 162 -14.76 4.27 22.18
CA SER A 162 -14.00 4.12 23.41
C SER A 162 -14.58 3.00 24.25
N LEU A 163 -13.74 2.11 24.74
CA LEU A 163 -14.10 1.10 25.73
C LEU A 163 -13.92 1.59 27.18
N ASP A 164 -13.29 2.74 27.38
CA ASP A 164 -13.09 3.33 28.72
C ASP A 164 -14.36 4.03 29.24
N GLU A 165 -15.18 4.50 28.31
CA GLU A 165 -16.45 5.17 28.61
C GLU A 165 -17.57 4.29 28.06
N LEU A 166 -18.42 3.80 28.96
CA LEU A 166 -19.51 2.89 28.64
C LEU A 166 -20.84 3.59 28.86
N GLU A 167 -21.80 3.37 27.98
CA GLU A 167 -23.18 3.83 28.18
C GLU A 167 -23.84 2.99 29.27
N SER A 168 -24.28 3.63 30.34
CA SER A 168 -24.59 3.00 31.64
C SER A 168 -26.00 2.40 31.76
N ASN A 169 -26.81 2.33 30.71
CA ASN A 169 -28.23 2.00 30.81
C ASN A 169 -28.59 0.57 30.34
N GLU A 170 -27.61 -0.24 29.96
CA GLU A 170 -27.89 -1.56 29.40
C GLU A 170 -27.28 -2.69 30.24
N THR A 171 -27.86 -3.88 30.10
CA THR A 171 -27.37 -5.12 30.77
C THR A 171 -25.98 -5.52 30.29
N VAL A 172 -25.66 -5.19 29.03
CA VAL A 172 -24.34 -5.36 28.41
C VAL A 172 -23.74 -3.96 28.22
N PRO A 173 -22.48 -3.73 28.68
CA PRO A 173 -21.85 -2.43 28.53
C PRO A 173 -21.65 -2.04 27.08
N VAL A 174 -22.26 -0.96 26.61
CA VAL A 174 -22.10 -0.45 25.24
C VAL A 174 -20.95 0.55 25.21
N ALA A 175 -20.04 0.40 24.25
CA ALA A 175 -18.90 1.29 24.06
C ALA A 175 -19.37 2.69 23.61
N SER A 176 -18.77 3.74 24.16
CA SER A 176 -19.10 5.12 23.78
C SER A 176 -18.63 5.43 22.35
N GLN A 177 -19.55 5.94 21.55
CA GLN A 177 -19.25 6.36 20.17
C GLN A 177 -18.63 7.76 20.16
N LEU A 178 -17.35 7.85 19.74
CA LEU A 178 -16.63 9.12 19.64
C LEU A 178 -16.83 9.83 18.29
N LEU A 179 -16.96 9.02 17.20
CA LEU A 179 -17.20 9.53 15.85
C LEU A 179 -18.03 8.54 15.05
N MET A 180 -18.93 9.04 14.20
CA MET A 180 -19.57 8.27 13.15
C MET A 180 -19.64 9.13 11.89
N THR A 181 -19.10 8.64 10.78
CA THR A 181 -19.03 9.43 9.55
C THR A 181 -19.00 8.55 8.30
N GLY A 182 -19.58 9.05 7.20
CA GLY A 182 -19.38 8.44 5.87
C GLY A 182 -17.97 8.64 5.38
N TYR A 183 -17.42 7.65 4.66
CA TYR A 183 -16.06 7.71 4.13
C TYR A 183 -15.94 6.97 2.80
N SER A 184 -14.93 7.35 2.00
CA SER A 184 -14.48 6.65 0.78
C SER A 184 -13.15 5.94 0.99
N GLY A 185 -12.34 6.42 1.94
CA GLY A 185 -11.09 5.85 2.39
C GLY A 185 -10.66 6.47 3.72
N TYR A 186 -9.81 5.80 4.48
CA TYR A 186 -9.22 6.36 5.70
C TYR A 186 -7.80 5.86 5.88
N SER A 187 -7.05 6.54 6.72
CA SER A 187 -5.70 6.17 7.13
C SER A 187 -5.44 6.58 8.57
N LEU A 188 -4.54 5.85 9.21
CA LEU A 188 -4.08 6.10 10.57
C LEU A 188 -2.59 6.46 10.51
N LEU A 189 -2.22 7.67 10.94
CA LEU A 189 -0.84 8.17 10.87
C LEU A 189 -0.61 9.29 11.89
N ASP A 190 0.62 9.48 12.32
CA ASP A 190 1.07 10.68 13.04
C ASP A 190 1.43 11.77 12.00
N ILE A 191 0.43 12.59 11.62
CA ILE A 191 0.59 13.58 10.54
C ILE A 191 1.18 14.90 11.02
N ASP A 192 1.00 15.24 12.30
CA ASP A 192 1.49 16.49 12.88
C ASP A 192 2.78 16.33 13.69
N ARG A 193 3.25 15.07 13.84
CA ARG A 193 4.50 14.68 14.51
C ARG A 193 4.49 14.92 16.02
N ASP A 194 3.34 14.78 16.63
CA ASP A 194 3.18 14.87 18.09
C ASP A 194 3.34 13.53 18.79
N THR A 195 3.64 12.46 18.04
CA THR A 195 3.79 11.06 18.47
C THR A 195 2.49 10.32 18.77
N ARG A 196 1.34 10.94 18.55
CA ARG A 196 0.04 10.30 18.59
C ARG A 196 -0.44 10.00 17.17
N THR A 197 -1.31 9.03 17.05
CA THR A 197 -1.91 8.69 15.76
C THR A 197 -3.15 9.53 15.53
N GLU A 198 -3.26 10.13 14.35
CA GLU A 198 -4.49 10.76 13.87
C GLU A 198 -5.22 9.86 12.90
N LEU A 199 -6.54 10.08 12.81
CA LEU A 199 -7.43 9.46 11.85
C LEU A 199 -7.69 10.43 10.69
N ALA A 200 -7.17 10.11 9.50
CA ALA A 200 -7.50 10.82 8.27
C ALA A 200 -8.68 10.13 7.58
N VAL A 201 -9.76 10.88 7.32
CA VAL A 201 -10.97 10.41 6.66
C VAL A 201 -11.13 11.09 5.31
N ILE A 202 -11.13 10.32 4.24
CA ILE A 202 -11.30 10.79 2.86
C ILE A 202 -12.76 10.65 2.48
N ARG A 203 -13.35 11.72 1.98
CA ARG A 203 -14.73 11.75 1.47
C ARG A 203 -14.73 12.23 0.04
N LEU A 204 -15.15 11.37 -0.86
CA LEU A 204 -15.40 11.76 -2.24
C LEU A 204 -16.83 12.30 -2.35
N ASP A 205 -16.94 13.44 -3.01
CA ASP A 205 -18.22 13.98 -3.43
C ASP A 205 -18.68 13.29 -4.71
N PRO A 206 -19.86 12.67 -4.76
CA PRO A 206 -20.39 12.06 -5.98
C PRO A 206 -20.50 13.03 -7.16
N ALA A 207 -20.64 14.33 -6.90
CA ALA A 207 -20.64 15.38 -7.93
C ALA A 207 -19.22 15.77 -8.38
N GLY A 208 -18.18 15.30 -7.69
CA GLY A 208 -16.77 15.56 -8.01
C GLY A 208 -16.32 17.00 -7.75
N VAL A 209 -17.03 17.75 -6.88
CA VAL A 209 -16.74 19.17 -6.64
C VAL A 209 -16.08 19.42 -5.29
N ASP A 210 -16.61 18.81 -4.22
CA ASP A 210 -16.22 19.11 -2.85
C ASP A 210 -15.64 17.91 -2.08
N SER A 211 -14.87 17.09 -2.79
CA SER A 211 -14.13 16.00 -2.16
C SER A 211 -13.08 16.55 -1.17
N THR A 212 -12.99 15.90 0.00
CA THR A 212 -12.15 16.37 1.11
C THR A 212 -11.42 15.24 1.80
N VAL A 213 -10.34 15.60 2.49
CA VAL A 213 -9.77 14.82 3.59
C VAL A 213 -9.90 15.61 4.88
N GLU A 214 -10.40 14.98 5.92
CA GLU A 214 -10.50 15.51 7.27
C GLU A 214 -9.61 14.70 8.20
N VAL A 215 -8.85 15.37 9.03
CA VAL A 215 -7.98 14.73 10.03
C VAL A 215 -8.56 14.97 11.41
N TYR A 216 -8.69 13.88 12.17
CA TYR A 216 -9.17 13.88 13.55
C TYR A 216 -8.05 13.41 14.47
N GLY A 217 -7.84 14.11 15.57
CA GLY A 217 -6.87 13.79 16.60
C GLY A 217 -7.39 14.09 18.00
N TRP A 218 -6.65 13.71 19.01
CA TRP A 218 -7.07 13.83 20.38
C TRP A 218 -6.70 15.19 20.97
N GLN A 219 -7.68 16.02 21.24
CA GLN A 219 -7.51 17.35 21.85
C GLN A 219 -8.47 17.54 23.01
N ASN A 220 -8.00 18.16 24.10
CA ASN A 220 -8.81 18.51 25.28
C ASN A 220 -9.62 17.34 25.86
N GLY A 221 -9.13 16.11 25.74
CA GLY A 221 -9.78 14.91 26.26
C GLY A 221 -10.83 14.29 25.32
N MET A 222 -10.95 14.77 24.08
CA MET A 222 -11.89 14.24 23.09
C MET A 222 -11.26 14.12 21.68
N LEU A 223 -11.90 13.35 20.82
CA LEU A 223 -11.54 13.23 19.41
C LEU A 223 -12.14 14.40 18.64
N ASP A 224 -11.30 15.35 18.25
CA ASP A 224 -11.69 16.57 17.54
C ASP A 224 -11.09 16.61 16.12
N ARG A 225 -11.75 17.36 15.23
CA ARG A 225 -11.24 17.59 13.88
C ARG A 225 -10.14 18.65 13.90
N LEU A 226 -8.90 18.22 13.57
CA LEU A 226 -7.71 19.07 13.52
C LEU A 226 -7.68 19.94 12.26
N GLY A 227 -8.19 19.43 11.14
CA GLY A 227 -8.17 20.16 9.88
C GLY A 227 -8.95 19.48 8.76
N THR A 228 -9.14 20.24 7.69
CA THR A 228 -9.77 19.78 6.45
C THR A 228 -8.98 20.33 5.27
N ALA A 229 -8.65 19.49 4.31
CA ALA A 229 -8.09 19.89 3.02
C ALA A 229 -9.00 19.43 1.88
N ARG A 230 -9.12 20.27 0.84
CA ARG A 230 -9.84 19.90 -0.38
C ARG A 230 -8.99 18.99 -1.24
N LEU A 231 -9.62 18.03 -1.90
CA LEU A 231 -9.02 17.21 -2.94
C LEU A 231 -9.36 17.79 -4.32
N SER A 232 -8.67 17.30 -5.34
CA SER A 232 -8.87 17.74 -6.73
C SER A 232 -10.31 17.64 -7.16
N ALA A 233 -10.79 18.64 -7.89
CA ALA A 233 -12.09 18.58 -8.53
C ALA A 233 -12.10 17.55 -9.67
N GLY A 234 -13.26 16.98 -9.97
CA GLY A 234 -13.43 15.99 -11.03
C GLY A 234 -13.01 14.57 -10.66
N ILE A 235 -12.65 14.29 -9.41
CA ILE A 235 -12.37 12.91 -8.97
C ILE A 235 -13.67 12.13 -8.76
N THR A 236 -13.66 10.87 -9.22
CA THR A 236 -14.83 9.98 -9.19
C THR A 236 -14.68 8.78 -8.28
N ALA A 237 -13.44 8.33 -8.08
CA ALA A 237 -13.09 7.19 -7.24
C ALA A 237 -11.64 7.30 -6.74
N LEU A 238 -11.34 6.68 -5.62
CA LEU A 238 -9.96 6.39 -5.23
C LEU A 238 -9.40 5.32 -6.18
N ALA A 239 -8.15 5.49 -6.61
CA ALA A 239 -7.46 4.44 -7.34
C ALA A 239 -7.25 3.22 -6.43
N SER A 240 -7.06 2.03 -7.02
CA SER A 240 -6.69 0.84 -6.25
C SER A 240 -5.36 1.10 -5.53
N ASN A 241 -5.30 0.84 -4.21
CA ASN A 241 -4.18 1.20 -3.32
C ASN A 241 -3.77 2.69 -3.49
N GLY A 242 -4.75 3.55 -3.74
CA GLY A 242 -4.54 4.97 -4.04
C GLY A 242 -4.21 5.83 -2.84
N VAL A 243 -4.40 5.35 -1.62
CA VAL A 243 -4.07 6.09 -0.40
C VAL A 243 -2.79 5.51 0.18
N ARG A 244 -1.75 6.34 0.26
CA ARG A 244 -0.44 5.95 0.80
C ARG A 244 0.04 6.95 1.83
N ILE A 245 0.61 6.44 2.90
CA ILE A 245 1.33 7.22 3.89
C ILE A 245 2.80 7.16 3.52
N ASN A 246 3.44 8.31 3.37
CA ASN A 246 4.88 8.39 3.12
C ASN A 246 5.40 9.76 3.55
N TYR A 247 6.66 10.04 3.23
CA TYR A 247 7.33 11.28 3.62
C TYR A 247 7.55 12.21 2.44
N LEU A 248 7.54 13.51 2.73
CA LEU A 248 8.09 14.57 1.89
C LEU A 248 9.58 14.75 2.21
N THR A 249 10.28 15.56 1.40
CA THR A 249 11.65 15.95 1.73
C THR A 249 11.71 16.60 3.13
N GLY A 250 12.73 16.24 3.91
CA GLY A 250 12.80 16.63 5.33
C GLY A 250 12.04 15.69 6.27
N VAL A 251 11.64 14.50 5.81
CA VAL A 251 10.97 13.46 6.61
C VAL A 251 9.67 13.98 7.25
N ILE A 252 8.86 14.69 6.47
CA ILE A 252 7.56 15.21 6.90
C ILE A 252 6.47 14.23 6.45
N PRO A 253 5.65 13.67 7.36
CA PRO A 253 4.57 12.76 7.00
C PRO A 253 3.55 13.41 6.07
N ALA A 254 3.08 12.66 5.08
CA ALA A 254 2.07 13.11 4.15
C ALA A 254 1.19 11.95 3.67
N LEU A 255 -0.02 12.29 3.28
CA LEU A 255 -0.95 11.40 2.59
C LEU A 255 -0.85 11.67 1.09
N TYR A 256 -0.52 10.65 0.33
CA TYR A 256 -0.57 10.65 -1.13
C TYR A 256 -1.88 9.99 -1.55
N ILE A 257 -2.82 10.78 -2.06
CA ILE A 257 -4.18 10.32 -2.40
C ILE A 257 -4.32 10.33 -3.91
N THR A 258 -4.17 9.17 -4.52
CA THR A 258 -4.36 8.98 -5.97
C THR A 258 -5.81 8.66 -6.26
N SER A 259 -6.42 9.46 -7.12
CA SER A 259 -7.82 9.34 -7.51
C SER A 259 -7.98 9.28 -9.03
N THR A 260 -9.05 8.64 -9.50
CA THR A 260 -9.44 8.60 -10.90
C THR A 260 -10.29 9.83 -11.22
N LEU A 261 -9.96 10.49 -12.32
CA LEU A 261 -10.68 11.65 -12.84
C LEU A 261 -11.84 11.22 -13.77
N THR A 262 -12.77 12.12 -14.03
CA THR A 262 -13.92 11.89 -14.93
C THR A 262 -13.54 11.55 -16.37
N ASP A 263 -12.37 11.96 -16.83
CA ASP A 263 -11.82 11.66 -18.16
C ASP A 263 -11.04 10.34 -18.23
N GLY A 264 -10.95 9.62 -17.10
CA GLY A 264 -10.22 8.36 -16.96
C GLY A 264 -8.75 8.52 -16.60
N GLY A 265 -8.22 9.75 -16.52
CA GLY A 265 -6.90 10.04 -15.99
C GLY A 265 -6.83 9.84 -14.46
N GLN A 266 -5.65 9.98 -13.91
CA GLN A 266 -5.43 9.97 -12.47
C GLN A 266 -4.78 11.27 -12.03
N ALA A 267 -5.14 11.75 -10.83
CA ALA A 267 -4.44 12.81 -10.12
C ALA A 267 -4.00 12.28 -8.75
N THR A 268 -2.91 12.83 -8.23
CA THR A 268 -2.48 12.57 -6.86
C THR A 268 -2.45 13.86 -6.07
N ASP A 269 -3.29 13.93 -5.07
CA ASP A 269 -3.29 14.99 -4.07
C ASP A 269 -2.32 14.63 -2.94
N ILE A 270 -1.40 15.52 -2.61
CA ILE A 270 -0.46 15.35 -1.50
C ILE A 270 -0.90 16.24 -0.36
N VAL A 271 -1.30 15.63 0.75
CA VAL A 271 -1.85 16.33 1.91
C VAL A 271 -0.94 16.18 3.11
N ALA A 272 -0.58 17.30 3.74
CA ALA A 272 0.29 17.33 4.90
C ALA A 272 -0.04 18.49 5.83
N MET A 273 0.52 18.47 7.04
CA MET A 273 0.48 19.60 7.95
C MET A 273 1.55 20.63 7.56
N ARG A 274 1.11 21.88 7.37
CA ARG A 274 1.98 23.04 7.11
C ARG A 274 1.55 24.20 7.99
N ASP A 275 2.46 24.71 8.80
CA ASP A 275 2.21 25.83 9.72
C ASP A 275 0.96 25.63 10.61
N GLY A 276 0.76 24.38 11.09
CA GLY A 276 -0.37 24.00 11.95
C GLY A 276 -1.71 23.86 11.21
N SER A 277 -1.70 23.86 9.87
CA SER A 277 -2.90 23.69 9.05
C SER A 277 -2.77 22.51 8.11
N LEU A 278 -3.85 21.76 7.91
CA LEU A 278 -3.91 20.67 6.92
C LEU A 278 -4.08 21.29 5.53
N VAL A 279 -3.18 20.98 4.61
CA VAL A 279 -3.19 21.55 3.25
C VAL A 279 -2.93 20.49 2.20
N ASN A 280 -3.57 20.65 1.04
CA ASN A 280 -3.23 19.92 -0.18
C ASN A 280 -2.11 20.71 -0.89
N LEU A 281 -0.91 20.15 -0.87
CA LEU A 281 0.30 20.80 -1.36
C LEU A 281 0.37 20.91 -2.89
N THR A 282 -0.30 20.01 -3.60
CA THR A 282 -0.30 19.94 -5.07
C THR A 282 -1.46 20.69 -5.70
N MET A 283 -2.41 21.17 -4.90
CA MET A 283 -3.60 21.88 -5.37
C MET A 283 -3.27 23.19 -6.05
N ASN A 284 -3.59 23.32 -7.32
CA ASN A 284 -3.61 24.60 -7.99
C ASN A 284 -4.86 25.38 -7.57
N GLN A 285 -4.67 26.55 -6.99
CA GLN A 285 -5.76 27.35 -6.40
C GLN A 285 -6.71 27.96 -7.45
N GLU A 286 -6.26 28.12 -8.69
CA GLU A 286 -7.07 28.68 -9.78
C GLU A 286 -7.99 27.62 -10.39
N THR A 287 -7.49 26.40 -10.56
CA THR A 287 -8.23 25.32 -11.22
C THR A 287 -8.95 24.40 -10.22
N GLY A 288 -8.54 24.39 -8.96
CA GLY A 288 -9.01 23.45 -7.95
C GLY A 288 -8.60 22.00 -8.20
N VAL A 289 -7.53 21.77 -8.97
CA VAL A 289 -7.01 20.45 -9.35
C VAL A 289 -5.51 20.40 -9.15
N SER A 290 -4.97 19.27 -8.76
CA SER A 290 -3.54 19.00 -8.67
C SER A 290 -2.95 18.72 -10.06
N VAL A 291 -2.91 19.75 -10.91
CA VAL A 291 -2.62 19.63 -12.35
C VAL A 291 -1.24 19.04 -12.64
N GLU A 292 -0.24 19.31 -11.79
CA GLU A 292 1.13 18.81 -11.98
C GLU A 292 1.25 17.30 -11.73
N THR A 293 0.25 16.69 -11.11
CA THR A 293 0.23 15.26 -10.80
C THR A 293 -0.73 14.47 -11.70
N ILE A 294 -1.41 15.14 -12.63
CA ILE A 294 -2.31 14.48 -13.58
C ILE A 294 -1.51 13.60 -14.55
N ARG A 295 -2.00 12.40 -14.74
CA ARG A 295 -1.43 11.44 -15.69
C ARG A 295 -2.52 10.63 -16.39
N GLY A 296 -2.45 10.57 -17.72
CA GLY A 296 -3.30 9.69 -18.53
C GLY A 296 -2.79 8.24 -18.59
N TYR A 297 -1.54 8.00 -18.14
CA TYR A 297 -0.93 6.68 -18.11
C TYR A 297 -1.05 6.09 -16.72
N GLY A 298 -1.99 5.16 -16.53
CA GLY A 298 -2.39 4.64 -15.20
C GLY A 298 -1.47 3.58 -14.60
N ASP A 299 -0.52 3.02 -15.40
CA ASP A 299 0.33 1.92 -14.93
C ASP A 299 1.50 2.38 -14.06
N ILE A 300 1.78 3.68 -14.01
CA ILE A 300 2.84 4.25 -13.20
C ILE A 300 2.23 5.00 -12.01
N ARG A 301 2.67 4.64 -10.81
CA ARG A 301 2.18 5.17 -9.53
C ARG A 301 3.28 5.91 -8.81
N PRO A 302 2.93 6.80 -7.86
CA PRO A 302 3.92 7.33 -6.91
C PRO A 302 4.66 6.20 -6.21
N MET A 303 5.99 6.28 -6.15
CA MET A 303 6.83 5.23 -5.54
C MET A 303 8.20 5.80 -5.13
N ASP A 304 8.86 5.12 -4.22
CA ASP A 304 10.25 5.38 -3.88
C ASP A 304 11.15 4.69 -4.93
N VAL A 305 11.56 5.45 -5.94
CA VAL A 305 12.31 4.91 -7.09
C VAL A 305 13.82 4.90 -6.87
N ASN A 306 14.32 5.60 -5.85
CA ASN A 306 15.75 5.72 -5.53
C ASN A 306 16.12 5.06 -4.19
N SER A 307 15.15 4.51 -3.46
CA SER A 307 15.29 3.85 -2.16
C SER A 307 15.78 4.79 -1.05
N ASP A 308 15.32 6.04 -1.06
CA ASP A 308 15.64 7.03 -0.02
C ASP A 308 14.51 7.21 1.02
N THR A 309 13.45 6.39 0.91
CA THR A 309 12.25 6.40 1.77
C THR A 309 11.29 7.58 1.54
N ILE A 310 11.54 8.40 0.55
CA ILE A 310 10.64 9.48 0.11
C ILE A 310 9.92 9.02 -1.16
N LEU A 311 8.66 9.37 -1.29
CA LEU A 311 7.87 8.98 -2.45
C LEU A 311 8.04 9.99 -3.59
N GLU A 312 8.47 9.51 -4.75
CA GLU A 312 8.50 10.31 -5.96
C GLU A 312 7.17 10.25 -6.70
N MET A 313 6.81 11.41 -7.23
CA MET A 313 5.66 11.60 -8.10
C MET A 313 6.08 11.42 -9.56
N PRO A 314 5.42 10.51 -10.31
CA PRO A 314 5.69 10.33 -11.73
C PRO A 314 4.95 11.37 -12.58
N ARG A 315 5.65 11.92 -13.55
CA ARG A 315 5.09 12.76 -14.62
C ARG A 315 5.47 12.16 -15.98
N PRO A 316 4.58 11.36 -16.60
CA PRO A 316 4.86 10.81 -17.92
C PRO A 316 4.78 11.89 -18.98
N HIS A 317 5.74 11.89 -19.91
CA HIS A 317 5.69 12.69 -21.11
C HIS A 317 5.89 11.84 -22.37
N LEU A 318 5.11 12.16 -23.41
CA LEU A 318 5.07 11.39 -24.64
C LEU A 318 6.29 11.70 -25.50
N LEU A 319 6.98 10.66 -25.96
CA LEU A 319 8.07 10.80 -26.92
C LEU A 319 7.52 10.99 -28.35
N PRO A 320 8.24 11.73 -29.20
CA PRO A 320 7.91 11.84 -30.59
C PRO A 320 8.05 10.49 -31.29
N THR A 321 7.17 10.17 -32.22
CA THR A 321 7.17 8.95 -33.00
C THR A 321 7.39 9.22 -34.48
N TYR A 322 8.08 8.29 -35.18
CA TYR A 322 8.38 8.41 -36.61
C TYR A 322 7.50 7.47 -37.44
N GLY A 323 6.89 8.02 -38.51
CA GLY A 323 6.05 7.28 -39.44
C GLY A 323 4.55 7.38 -39.14
N GLU A 324 3.71 6.83 -40.04
CA GLU A 324 2.24 6.91 -39.94
C GLU A 324 1.63 5.72 -39.19
N ASN A 325 2.36 4.64 -38.97
CA ASN A 325 1.89 3.45 -38.27
C ASN A 325 2.26 3.49 -36.78
N LEU A 326 1.54 4.28 -36.04
CA LEU A 326 1.70 4.46 -34.59
C LEU A 326 1.02 3.30 -33.85
N SER A 327 1.69 2.16 -33.74
CA SER A 327 1.14 1.01 -32.98
C SER A 327 1.41 1.11 -31.46
N SER A 328 2.21 2.07 -31.00
CA SER A 328 2.54 2.22 -29.58
C SER A 328 3.05 3.63 -29.29
N ASP A 329 2.50 4.26 -28.29
CA ASP A 329 3.06 5.44 -27.65
C ASP A 329 4.19 5.05 -26.70
N PHE A 330 5.28 5.82 -26.72
CA PHE A 330 6.40 5.64 -25.80
C PHE A 330 6.49 6.85 -24.89
N TRP A 331 6.71 6.60 -23.62
CA TRP A 331 6.72 7.61 -22.57
C TRP A 331 8.04 7.56 -21.82
N LEU A 332 8.60 8.72 -21.51
CA LEU A 332 9.54 8.86 -20.41
C LEU A 332 8.78 9.30 -19.16
N ILE A 333 9.33 9.00 -18.00
CA ILE A 333 8.72 9.34 -16.71
C ILE A 333 9.70 10.21 -15.94
N ASP A 334 9.33 11.45 -15.70
CA ASP A 334 10.07 12.35 -14.82
C ASP A 334 9.60 12.13 -13.38
N TRP A 335 10.54 11.87 -12.49
CA TRP A 335 10.29 11.65 -11.08
C TRP A 335 10.67 12.85 -10.27
N SER A 336 9.79 13.28 -9.38
CA SER A 336 10.02 14.45 -8.53
C SER A 336 9.57 14.18 -7.10
N GLN A 337 10.37 14.64 -6.15
CA GLN A 337 10.00 14.72 -4.73
C GLN A 337 9.36 16.07 -4.42
N TYR A 338 8.46 16.06 -3.45
CA TYR A 338 7.81 17.30 -3.00
C TYR A 338 8.31 17.72 -1.62
N ASP A 339 8.46 19.03 -1.41
CA ASP A 339 8.66 19.62 -0.09
C ASP A 339 7.33 20.08 0.54
N VAL A 340 7.36 20.44 1.83
CA VAL A 340 6.18 20.94 2.54
C VAL A 340 5.65 22.26 1.99
N GLY A 341 6.45 22.99 1.20
CA GLY A 341 6.02 24.17 0.46
C GLY A 341 5.23 23.86 -0.81
N GLY A 342 5.13 22.59 -1.20
CA GLY A 342 4.49 22.14 -2.43
C GLY A 342 5.37 22.30 -3.67
N ARG A 343 6.70 22.46 -3.52
CA ARG A 343 7.63 22.55 -4.63
C ARG A 343 8.12 21.16 -5.01
N ALA A 344 8.05 20.86 -6.31
CA ALA A 344 8.61 19.66 -6.88
C ALA A 344 10.12 19.86 -7.15
N ALA A 345 10.93 18.91 -6.69
CA ALA A 345 12.35 18.82 -7.02
C ALA A 345 12.58 17.59 -7.91
N PRO A 346 13.11 17.71 -9.14
CA PRO A 346 13.38 16.58 -10.00
C PRO A 346 14.44 15.67 -9.38
N VAL A 347 14.25 14.35 -9.51
CA VAL A 347 15.17 13.31 -9.05
C VAL A 347 15.91 12.73 -10.26
N PHE A 348 15.19 12.10 -11.18
CA PHE A 348 15.70 11.63 -12.46
C PHE A 348 14.55 11.31 -13.42
N THR A 349 14.89 11.01 -14.68
CA THR A 349 13.95 10.56 -15.70
C THR A 349 14.21 9.08 -16.01
N THR A 350 13.15 8.32 -16.30
CA THR A 350 13.26 6.90 -16.65
C THR A 350 12.44 6.55 -17.87
N TYR A 351 12.84 5.47 -18.55
CA TYR A 351 11.99 4.72 -19.48
C TYR A 351 11.60 3.40 -18.84
N HIS A 352 10.31 3.09 -18.78
CA HIS A 352 9.78 1.86 -18.20
C HIS A 352 9.27 0.91 -19.29
N ASN A 353 9.77 -0.33 -19.28
CA ASN A 353 9.22 -1.43 -20.08
C ASN A 353 8.48 -2.42 -19.18
N MET A 354 7.23 -2.11 -18.84
CA MET A 354 6.40 -2.93 -17.95
C MET A 354 6.19 -4.35 -18.49
N SER A 355 6.05 -4.52 -19.82
CA SER A 355 5.87 -5.83 -20.44
C SER A 355 7.10 -6.75 -20.32
N ASP A 356 8.26 -6.19 -20.20
CA ASP A 356 9.54 -6.92 -20.06
C ASP A 356 10.16 -6.78 -18.67
N GLN A 357 9.50 -6.05 -17.78
CA GLN A 357 9.83 -5.89 -16.35
C GLN A 357 11.21 -5.27 -16.09
N TRP A 358 11.52 -4.17 -16.78
CA TRP A 358 12.73 -3.39 -16.54
C TRP A 358 12.52 -1.90 -16.77
N TYR A 359 13.40 -1.09 -16.21
CA TYR A 359 13.50 0.34 -16.52
C TYR A 359 14.94 0.76 -16.70
N LEU A 360 15.12 1.87 -17.41
CA LEU A 360 16.41 2.53 -17.61
C LEU A 360 16.33 3.96 -17.08
N ILE A 361 17.31 4.37 -16.28
CA ILE A 361 17.49 5.77 -15.90
C ILE A 361 18.07 6.48 -17.13
N ILE A 362 17.39 7.55 -17.53
CA ILE A 362 17.69 8.30 -18.76
C ILE A 362 18.58 9.49 -18.42
N PRO A 363 19.75 9.66 -19.07
CA PRO A 363 20.56 10.87 -18.95
C PRO A 363 19.78 12.12 -19.34
N GLU A 364 20.02 13.24 -18.66
CA GLU A 364 19.31 14.50 -18.91
C GLU A 364 19.46 14.95 -20.37
N GLU A 365 20.64 14.74 -20.97
CA GLU A 365 20.93 15.07 -22.37
C GLU A 365 20.14 14.26 -23.40
N TRP A 366 19.48 13.17 -22.99
CA TRP A 366 18.63 12.39 -23.90
C TRP A 366 17.20 12.96 -23.95
N VAL A 367 16.75 13.60 -22.90
CA VAL A 367 15.41 14.17 -22.82
C VAL A 367 15.19 15.14 -23.99
N ASP A 368 14.06 15.04 -24.66
CA ASP A 368 13.70 15.79 -25.88
C ASP A 368 14.55 15.50 -27.15
N GLN A 369 15.60 14.66 -27.07
CA GLN A 369 16.44 14.34 -28.21
C GLN A 369 16.27 12.94 -28.76
N ILE A 370 15.49 12.10 -28.09
CA ILE A 370 15.34 10.70 -28.46
C ILE A 370 13.93 10.33 -28.88
N THR A 371 13.84 9.23 -29.57
CA THR A 371 12.62 8.43 -29.76
C THR A 371 12.91 6.98 -29.51
N ILE A 372 11.86 6.20 -29.29
CA ILE A 372 11.96 4.76 -28.99
C ILE A 372 11.13 3.99 -29.99
N SER A 373 11.64 2.80 -30.33
CA SER A 373 10.89 1.80 -31.09
C SER A 373 11.04 0.42 -30.49
N ARG A 374 10.12 -0.47 -30.77
CA ARG A 374 10.17 -1.89 -30.33
C ARG A 374 10.27 -2.82 -31.53
N SER A 375 10.97 -3.92 -31.35
CA SER A 375 11.03 -5.04 -32.26
C SER A 375 10.80 -6.33 -31.49
N ASP A 376 9.94 -7.21 -32.01
CA ASP A 376 9.65 -8.53 -31.45
C ASP A 376 9.82 -9.59 -32.53
N SER A 377 10.72 -10.54 -32.33
CA SER A 377 11.02 -11.60 -33.27
C SER A 377 11.55 -12.83 -32.56
N SER A 378 10.81 -13.95 -32.65
CA SER A 378 11.30 -15.29 -32.30
C SER A 378 12.07 -15.41 -30.97
N GLY A 379 11.51 -14.86 -29.87
CA GLY A 379 12.11 -14.89 -28.53
C GLY A 379 13.17 -13.81 -28.30
N ILE A 380 13.29 -12.84 -29.21
CA ILE A 380 14.13 -11.65 -29.07
C ILE A 380 13.19 -10.44 -29.06
N ARG A 381 13.02 -9.82 -27.92
CA ARG A 381 12.34 -8.53 -27.81
C ARG A 381 13.39 -7.44 -27.62
N ALA A 382 13.29 -6.37 -28.39
CA ALA A 382 14.23 -5.27 -28.34
C ALA A 382 13.51 -3.93 -28.19
N VAL A 383 14.04 -3.09 -27.33
CA VAL A 383 13.74 -1.65 -27.25
C VAL A 383 14.93 -0.90 -27.82
N ILE A 384 14.70 -0.08 -28.83
CA ILE A 384 15.73 0.63 -29.57
C ILE A 384 15.59 2.12 -29.30
N PHE A 385 16.60 2.71 -28.69
CA PHE A 385 16.74 4.14 -28.47
C PHE A 385 17.44 4.76 -29.67
N SER A 386 16.82 5.80 -30.22
CA SER A 386 17.29 6.47 -31.44
C SER A 386 17.28 7.99 -31.27
N LEU A 387 18.23 8.67 -31.89
CA LEU A 387 18.18 10.12 -32.02
C LEU A 387 16.98 10.52 -32.85
N TRP A 388 16.22 11.49 -32.33
CA TRP A 388 15.09 12.09 -33.03
C TRP A 388 15.59 13.09 -34.07
N ASN A 389 15.36 12.82 -35.33
CA ASN A 389 15.78 13.65 -36.44
C ASN A 389 14.64 14.47 -37.07
N GLY A 390 13.49 14.54 -36.37
CA GLY A 390 12.25 15.15 -36.88
C GLY A 390 11.46 14.22 -37.79
N GLN A 391 10.25 14.60 -38.12
CA GLN A 391 9.28 13.79 -38.90
C GLN A 391 9.73 13.42 -40.32
N LYS A 392 10.68 14.17 -40.89
CA LYS A 392 11.09 14.01 -42.30
C LYS A 392 12.29 13.08 -42.50
N LYS A 393 12.95 12.68 -41.43
CA LYS A 393 14.16 11.89 -41.48
C LYS A 393 14.08 10.74 -40.48
N ALA A 394 14.47 9.54 -40.94
CA ALA A 394 14.46 8.37 -40.05
C ALA A 394 15.34 8.60 -38.82
N PRO A 395 14.88 8.19 -37.63
CA PRO A 395 15.68 8.21 -36.41
C PRO A 395 16.98 7.41 -36.57
N THR A 396 18.03 7.82 -35.87
CA THR A 396 19.32 7.15 -35.90
C THR A 396 19.48 6.32 -34.63
N PRO A 397 19.45 4.97 -34.69
CA PRO A 397 19.67 4.12 -33.54
C PRO A 397 21.05 4.35 -32.91
N PHE A 398 21.12 4.30 -31.57
CA PHE A 398 22.39 4.39 -30.84
C PHE A 398 22.52 3.35 -29.72
N LEU A 399 21.39 2.86 -29.16
CA LEU A 399 21.38 1.84 -28.11
C LEU A 399 20.17 0.92 -28.31
N ALA A 400 20.36 -0.39 -28.16
CA ALA A 400 19.27 -1.34 -28.01
C ALA A 400 19.40 -2.10 -26.70
N ILE A 401 18.26 -2.35 -26.05
CA ILE A 401 18.15 -3.25 -24.90
C ILE A 401 17.26 -4.43 -25.30
N TYR A 402 17.80 -5.62 -25.12
CA TYR A 402 17.18 -6.89 -25.50
C TYR A 402 16.70 -7.66 -24.28
N LYS A 403 15.51 -8.24 -24.36
CA LYS A 403 15.10 -9.38 -23.53
C LYS A 403 15.16 -10.63 -24.39
N LEU A 404 16.01 -11.56 -24.02
CA LEU A 404 16.30 -12.79 -24.74
C LEU A 404 15.75 -13.97 -23.95
N THR A 405 14.91 -14.78 -24.58
CA THR A 405 14.26 -15.93 -23.94
C THR A 405 14.38 -17.19 -24.82
N GLY A 406 14.22 -18.37 -24.22
CA GLY A 406 14.24 -19.66 -24.89
C GLY A 406 15.66 -20.22 -25.12
N ILE A 407 15.75 -21.31 -25.88
CA ILE A 407 16.95 -22.17 -25.99
C ILE A 407 18.18 -21.40 -26.51
N ASN A 408 17.98 -20.36 -27.31
CA ASN A 408 19.07 -19.60 -27.94
C ASN A 408 19.43 -18.32 -27.18
N SER A 409 18.85 -18.05 -26.00
CA SER A 409 19.08 -16.81 -25.26
C SER A 409 20.54 -16.51 -24.98
N SER A 410 21.30 -17.50 -24.50
CA SER A 410 22.74 -17.37 -24.21
C SER A 410 23.56 -17.09 -25.46
N SER A 411 23.28 -17.79 -26.59
CA SER A 411 24.00 -17.55 -27.86
C SER A 411 23.65 -16.19 -28.45
N GLN A 412 22.45 -15.68 -28.24
CA GLN A 412 22.06 -14.36 -28.69
C GLN A 412 22.68 -13.25 -27.82
N ALA A 413 22.83 -13.51 -26.50
CA ALA A 413 23.49 -12.57 -25.57
C ALA A 413 25.03 -12.50 -25.87
N ALA A 414 25.63 -13.58 -26.34
CA ALA A 414 27.06 -13.65 -26.66
C ALA A 414 27.42 -13.12 -28.07
N LYS A 415 26.49 -12.51 -28.80
CA LYS A 415 26.80 -11.87 -30.08
C LYS A 415 27.81 -10.75 -29.91
N GLU A 416 28.69 -10.58 -30.92
CA GLU A 416 29.63 -9.47 -30.94
C GLU A 416 28.94 -8.12 -30.80
N GLY A 417 29.48 -7.26 -29.95
CA GLY A 417 28.92 -5.95 -29.63
C GLY A 417 27.86 -5.94 -28.56
N ARG A 418 27.37 -7.10 -28.08
CA ARG A 418 26.44 -7.19 -26.97
C ARG A 418 27.11 -7.39 -25.62
N PHE A 419 26.54 -6.82 -24.61
CA PHE A 419 26.95 -6.99 -23.21
C PHE A 419 25.73 -7.25 -22.31
N ILE A 420 25.89 -8.16 -21.34
CA ILE A 420 24.82 -8.58 -20.43
C ILE A 420 24.59 -7.50 -19.38
N LEU A 421 23.32 -7.17 -19.14
CA LEU A 421 22.84 -6.24 -18.11
C LEU A 421 22.39 -6.99 -16.86
N ALA A 422 21.55 -8.02 -17.04
CA ALA A 422 20.99 -8.82 -15.97
C ALA A 422 20.54 -10.20 -16.49
N GLU A 423 20.35 -11.13 -15.56
CA GLU A 423 19.73 -12.44 -15.79
C GLU A 423 18.60 -12.61 -14.75
N ASP A 424 17.43 -13.08 -15.21
CA ASP A 424 16.28 -13.33 -14.35
C ASP A 424 15.53 -14.58 -14.85
N GLY A 425 15.65 -15.69 -14.11
CA GLY A 425 15.12 -16.98 -14.50
C GLY A 425 15.68 -17.41 -15.87
N ASP A 426 14.77 -17.63 -16.85
CA ASP A 426 15.13 -18.02 -18.22
C ASP A 426 15.41 -16.84 -19.16
N ALA A 427 15.30 -15.60 -18.66
CA ALA A 427 15.50 -14.38 -19.43
C ALA A 427 16.91 -13.80 -19.24
N ILE A 428 17.55 -13.40 -20.33
CA ILE A 428 18.80 -12.65 -20.32
C ILE A 428 18.51 -11.27 -20.90
N TYR A 429 18.89 -10.24 -20.14
CA TYR A 429 18.84 -8.85 -20.59
C TYR A 429 20.24 -8.45 -21.08
N ALA A 430 20.31 -7.95 -22.30
CA ALA A 430 21.58 -7.53 -22.91
C ALA A 430 21.40 -6.21 -23.65
N ALA A 431 22.47 -5.45 -23.80
CA ALA A 431 22.47 -4.23 -24.57
C ALA A 431 23.50 -4.24 -25.68
N GLU A 432 23.33 -3.37 -26.67
CA GLU A 432 24.21 -3.20 -27.83
C GLU A 432 24.21 -1.72 -28.25
N PHE A 433 25.40 -1.15 -28.40
CA PHE A 433 25.53 0.18 -28.96
C PHE A 433 25.64 0.13 -30.49
N PHE A 434 25.07 1.13 -31.16
CA PHE A 434 25.18 1.33 -32.60
C PHE A 434 26.02 2.55 -32.93
N GLU A 435 26.72 2.52 -34.05
CA GLU A 435 27.42 3.70 -34.56
C GLU A 435 26.38 4.77 -35.02
N SER A 436 26.27 5.84 -34.26
CA SER A 436 25.31 6.93 -34.53
C SER A 436 25.98 8.27 -34.83
N GLY A 437 27.28 8.38 -34.56
CA GLY A 437 28.01 9.64 -34.60
C GLY A 437 27.66 10.60 -33.44
N TRP A 438 26.80 10.18 -32.53
CA TRP A 438 26.41 10.91 -31.32
C TRP A 438 27.01 10.27 -30.07
N ASN A 439 27.64 11.09 -29.25
CA ASN A 439 28.05 10.64 -27.91
C ASN A 439 26.88 10.70 -26.98
N CYS A 440 26.31 9.56 -26.63
CA CYS A 440 25.15 9.47 -25.75
C CYS A 440 25.49 9.63 -24.26
N GLY A 441 26.76 9.88 -23.91
CA GLY A 441 27.16 10.08 -22.50
C GLY A 441 27.25 8.80 -21.66
N LEU A 442 26.85 7.65 -22.18
CA LEU A 442 26.95 6.36 -21.51
C LEU A 442 27.90 5.41 -22.25
N ASP A 443 28.66 4.65 -21.48
CA ASP A 443 29.39 3.46 -21.91
C ASP A 443 28.68 2.19 -21.36
N GLU A 444 29.26 1.02 -21.57
CA GLU A 444 28.70 -0.23 -21.07
C GLU A 444 28.50 -0.25 -19.56
N ALA A 445 29.41 0.34 -18.78
CA ALA A 445 29.30 0.43 -17.34
C ALA A 445 28.13 1.36 -16.94
N GLY A 446 28.03 2.52 -17.59
CA GLY A 446 26.96 3.48 -17.37
C GLY A 446 25.56 2.90 -17.68
N VAL A 447 25.44 2.10 -18.76
CA VAL A 447 24.15 1.41 -19.07
C VAL A 447 23.83 0.36 -18.00
N ARG A 448 24.80 -0.42 -17.51
CA ARG A 448 24.58 -1.37 -16.41
C ARG A 448 24.15 -0.67 -15.13
N ASP A 449 24.78 0.46 -14.83
CA ASP A 449 24.46 1.26 -13.63
C ASP A 449 23.09 1.97 -13.72
N SER A 450 22.59 2.19 -14.93
CA SER A 450 21.28 2.82 -15.18
C SER A 450 20.14 1.82 -15.38
N PHE A 451 20.44 0.54 -15.64
CA PHE A 451 19.45 -0.51 -15.87
C PHE A 451 19.00 -1.15 -14.56
N ARG A 452 17.68 -1.35 -14.41
CA ARG A 452 17.09 -2.04 -13.25
C ARG A 452 15.97 -2.97 -13.69
N LEU A 453 15.83 -4.10 -13.00
CA LEU A 453 14.66 -4.96 -13.11
C LEU A 453 13.52 -4.41 -12.22
N ILE A 454 12.29 -4.48 -12.72
CA ILE A 454 11.10 -4.19 -11.95
C ILE A 454 10.79 -5.43 -11.12
N LEU A 455 11.02 -5.35 -9.81
CA LEU A 455 10.71 -6.42 -8.88
C LEU A 455 9.21 -6.43 -8.55
N SER A 456 8.68 -7.57 -8.06
CA SER A 456 7.25 -7.76 -7.77
C SER A 456 6.65 -6.75 -6.79
N ASN A 457 7.43 -6.24 -5.84
CA ASN A 457 7.05 -5.17 -4.92
C ASN A 457 6.88 -3.79 -5.58
N TRP A 458 7.23 -3.64 -6.86
CA TRP A 458 6.95 -2.43 -7.64
C TRP A 458 5.47 -2.29 -8.01
N ALA A 459 4.74 -3.39 -8.03
CA ALA A 459 3.29 -3.37 -8.26
C ALA A 459 2.50 -2.86 -7.03
N GLY A 460 3.18 -2.57 -5.92
CA GLY A 460 2.59 -2.05 -4.68
C GLY A 460 1.57 -3.00 -4.09
N ASP A 461 1.93 -3.66 -3.01
CA ASP A 461 0.99 -4.37 -2.14
C ASP A 461 -0.03 -3.40 -1.55
#